data_154e64fb7bda3f7aa26fd2d098ca1db7
#
_entry.id   154e64fb7bda3f7aa26fd2d098ca1db7
#
_cell.length_a   1.000
_cell.length_b   1.000
_cell.length_c   1.000
_cell.angle_alpha   90.00
_cell.angle_beta   90.00
_cell.angle_gamma   90.00
#
_symmetry.space_group_name_H-M   'P 1'
#
loop_
_entity.id
_entity.type
_entity.pdbx_description
1 polymer ?
#
loop_
_entity_poly.entity_id
_entity_poly.type
_entity_poly.pdbx_seq_one_letter_code
_entity_poly.pdbx_strand_id
1 'polypeptide(L)'
;MPESQGVSPGAESQGVSPVPESPGVAPVPGLPRVPSAAEPVPPLTSLVAVPDDPGIARLHALVAARRDEMVALRRDLHAHPELARTEERTTRVVADRLAAAGLQPVLFPGTGLMCDIGERTDGRPRVALRADMDALPIPDTCGEPYASTTRGVAHACGHDVHTAALLGAGLALADLEAAGELDVAVRLLFQPAEEVQPGGSIGVMAAGGLDGVGQVFALHCDPKVDVGRVGTRIGPITSASDEVHVALRGPGGHTSRPYLTADVVFALGQVITQVPAVLGRRLDPRSGVNLTWGSVRAGSAANAIPASGTLTGTLRCLDVRAWEAAAEVFEAAVRDVVEPYGVDLEVRCQRGVPPVVNDESSTHLLDAAVRDVLGPDAVVLTEQSLGGEDFGWYLTRTPGSMARLGTRVPGGHTYDIHQGDLRVDERAIEAGSLVLARVALLAGRR
;
A
#
# COMPACT_ATOMS: atom_id res chain seq x y z
N MET A 1 -42.25 -19.50 60.17
CA MET A 1 -43.07 -18.29 60.18
C MET A 1 -42.46 -17.31 61.14
N PRO A 2 -42.01 -16.14 60.81
CA PRO A 2 -42.68 -15.03 60.09
C PRO A 2 -41.87 -14.50 58.93
N GLU A 3 -42.55 -14.03 58.02
CA GLU A 3 -42.89 -12.72 57.42
C GLU A 3 -41.91 -12.17 56.36
N SER A 4 -42.46 -12.13 55.19
CA SER A 4 -41.93 -11.46 53.94
C SER A 4 -41.93 -9.94 54.12
N GLN A 5 -40.80 -9.29 53.78
CA GLN A 5 -40.79 -7.86 53.41
C GLN A 5 -40.27 -7.65 52.04
N GLY A 6 -41.05 -6.90 51.27
CA GLY A 6 -40.91 -6.68 49.86
C GLY A 6 -39.71 -5.80 49.46
N VAL A 7 -39.18 -6.08 48.31
CA VAL A 7 -38.19 -5.28 47.62
C VAL A 7 -38.92 -4.42 46.58
N SER A 8 -38.84 -3.11 46.73
CA SER A 8 -39.29 -2.13 45.73
C SER A 8 -38.32 -2.07 44.53
N PRO A 9 -38.82 -1.94 43.32
CA PRO A 9 -37.98 -1.64 42.15
C PRO A 9 -37.87 -0.13 41.93
N GLY A 10 -36.66 0.36 41.80
CA GLY A 10 -36.41 1.76 41.49
C GLY A 10 -34.92 2.00 41.20
N ALA A 11 -34.50 1.69 39.98
CA ALA A 11 -33.26 2.27 39.44
C ALA A 11 -33.60 2.95 38.13
N GLU A 12 -33.70 4.26 38.20
CA GLU A 12 -33.84 5.16 37.04
C GLU A 12 -32.62 5.04 36.12
N SER A 13 -32.89 4.81 34.84
CA SER A 13 -31.92 4.90 33.75
C SER A 13 -31.44 6.34 33.64
N GLN A 14 -30.20 6.62 34.03
CA GLN A 14 -29.56 7.88 33.69
C GLN A 14 -29.33 7.96 32.18
N GLY A 15 -30.00 8.91 31.52
CA GLY A 15 -29.87 9.20 30.14
C GLY A 15 -28.44 9.62 29.79
N VAL A 16 -27.87 8.95 28.77
CA VAL A 16 -26.61 9.37 28.16
C VAL A 16 -26.89 10.67 27.42
N SER A 17 -26.23 11.75 27.83
CA SER A 17 -26.27 13.03 27.14
C SER A 17 -25.67 12.87 25.72
N PRO A 18 -26.27 13.47 24.69
CA PRO A 18 -25.71 13.45 23.35
C PRO A 18 -24.35 14.16 23.31
N VAL A 19 -23.39 13.53 22.66
CA VAL A 19 -22.08 14.11 22.36
C VAL A 19 -22.33 15.34 21.49
N PRO A 20 -21.74 16.52 21.81
CA PRO A 20 -21.90 17.69 20.98
C PRO A 20 -21.32 17.47 19.59
N GLU A 21 -22.09 17.77 18.55
CA GLU A 21 -21.63 17.81 17.18
C GLU A 21 -20.43 18.77 17.06
N SER A 22 -19.34 18.27 16.50
CA SER A 22 -18.18 19.10 16.19
C SER A 22 -18.58 20.22 15.22
N PRO A 23 -18.20 21.47 15.44
CA PRO A 23 -18.53 22.56 14.51
C PRO A 23 -17.89 22.25 13.17
N GLY A 24 -18.71 22.27 12.11
CA GLY A 24 -18.27 22.07 10.74
C GLY A 24 -17.13 23.05 10.42
N VAL A 25 -16.01 22.50 9.94
CA VAL A 25 -14.87 23.28 9.47
C VAL A 25 -15.34 24.07 8.24
N ALA A 26 -15.36 25.40 8.37
CA ALA A 26 -15.66 26.28 7.24
C ALA A 26 -14.60 26.08 6.14
N PRO A 27 -14.96 26.07 4.85
CA PRO A 27 -14.00 25.93 3.76
C PRO A 27 -12.98 27.06 3.80
N VAL A 28 -11.69 26.72 3.73
CA VAL A 28 -10.59 27.69 3.70
C VAL A 28 -10.65 28.43 2.35
N PRO A 29 -10.79 29.76 2.31
CA PRO A 29 -10.82 30.49 1.05
C PRO A 29 -9.45 30.50 0.38
N GLY A 30 -9.39 30.15 -0.91
CA GLY A 30 -8.20 30.37 -1.75
C GLY A 30 -7.42 29.12 -2.19
N LEU A 31 -7.86 27.90 -1.88
CA LEU A 31 -7.24 26.71 -2.44
C LEU A 31 -7.68 26.50 -3.91
N PRO A 32 -6.74 26.17 -4.85
CA PRO A 32 -7.11 25.80 -6.21
C PRO A 32 -8.02 24.57 -6.17
N ARG A 33 -9.16 24.66 -6.87
CA ARG A 33 -10.11 23.55 -6.96
C ARG A 33 -9.54 22.47 -7.91
N VAL A 34 -9.55 21.22 -7.47
CA VAL A 34 -9.42 20.08 -8.40
C VAL A 34 -10.66 20.10 -9.30
N PRO A 35 -10.52 19.88 -10.63
CA PRO A 35 -11.66 19.84 -11.54
C PRO A 35 -12.76 18.91 -11.03
N SER A 36 -14.01 19.38 -11.03
CA SER A 36 -15.16 18.55 -10.63
C SER A 36 -15.44 17.47 -11.67
N ALA A 37 -16.28 16.47 -11.34
CA ALA A 37 -16.65 15.42 -12.28
C ALA A 37 -17.38 15.94 -13.54
N ALA A 38 -17.94 17.16 -13.46
CA ALA A 38 -18.57 17.84 -14.59
C ALA A 38 -17.57 18.57 -15.49
N GLU A 39 -16.37 18.82 -15.04
CA GLU A 39 -15.33 19.50 -15.81
C GLU A 39 -14.43 18.51 -16.52
N PRO A 40 -14.07 18.76 -17.80
CA PRO A 40 -13.11 17.93 -18.51
C PRO A 40 -11.71 18.09 -17.91
N VAL A 41 -11.03 16.96 -17.68
CA VAL A 41 -9.64 16.99 -17.22
C VAL A 41 -8.76 17.53 -18.36
N PRO A 42 -7.95 18.59 -18.15
CA PRO A 42 -7.06 19.08 -19.19
C PRO A 42 -6.05 17.99 -19.59
N PRO A 43 -5.56 17.98 -20.84
CA PRO A 43 -4.56 17.00 -21.26
C PRO A 43 -3.24 17.19 -20.51
N LEU A 44 -2.49 16.10 -20.35
CA LEU A 44 -1.15 16.14 -19.74
C LEU A 44 -0.21 17.08 -20.52
N THR A 45 -0.41 17.23 -21.84
CA THR A 45 0.34 18.16 -22.69
C THR A 45 0.21 19.64 -22.30
N SER A 46 -0.73 19.96 -21.40
CA SER A 46 -0.77 21.29 -20.75
C SER A 46 0.38 21.52 -19.75
N LEU A 47 1.07 20.45 -19.34
CA LEU A 47 2.19 20.48 -18.38
C LEU A 47 3.51 19.97 -19.00
N VAL A 48 3.41 19.02 -19.92
CA VAL A 48 4.55 18.26 -20.47
C VAL A 48 4.49 18.34 -21.99
N ALA A 49 5.59 18.74 -22.62
CA ALA A 49 5.69 18.74 -24.09
C ALA A 49 5.80 17.30 -24.62
N VAL A 50 5.14 17.02 -25.75
CA VAL A 50 5.32 15.74 -26.45
C VAL A 50 6.69 15.75 -27.12
N PRO A 51 7.55 14.74 -26.89
CA PRO A 51 8.86 14.66 -27.53
C PRO A 51 8.77 14.47 -29.04
N ASP A 52 9.82 14.93 -29.76
CA ASP A 52 9.88 14.82 -31.21
C ASP A 52 10.18 13.39 -31.73
N ASP A 53 10.56 12.44 -30.83
CA ASP A 53 10.77 11.04 -31.20
C ASP A 53 9.46 10.41 -31.69
N PRO A 54 9.43 9.87 -32.93
CA PRO A 54 8.19 9.36 -33.52
C PRO A 54 7.54 8.22 -32.73
N GLY A 55 8.33 7.33 -32.09
CA GLY A 55 7.83 6.22 -31.29
C GLY A 55 7.20 6.71 -29.98
N ILE A 56 7.82 7.72 -29.35
CA ILE A 56 7.30 8.34 -28.13
C ILE A 56 6.06 9.17 -28.46
N ALA A 57 6.08 9.95 -29.53
CA ALA A 57 4.91 10.72 -29.99
C ALA A 57 3.72 9.80 -30.32
N ARG A 58 3.97 8.62 -30.93
CA ARG A 58 2.98 7.59 -31.18
C ARG A 58 2.36 7.07 -29.88
N LEU A 59 3.20 6.76 -28.87
CA LEU A 59 2.72 6.31 -27.57
C LEU A 59 1.86 7.38 -26.89
N HIS A 60 2.27 8.65 -26.91
CA HIS A 60 1.47 9.76 -26.40
C HIS A 60 0.10 9.83 -27.08
N ALA A 61 0.05 9.70 -28.40
CA ALA A 61 -1.22 9.74 -29.13
C ALA A 61 -2.16 8.60 -28.73
N LEU A 62 -1.64 7.37 -28.54
CA LEU A 62 -2.42 6.21 -28.15
C LEU A 62 -3.00 6.37 -26.72
N VAL A 63 -2.17 6.82 -25.79
CA VAL A 63 -2.61 7.04 -24.39
C VAL A 63 -3.59 8.21 -24.32
N ALA A 64 -3.34 9.31 -25.00
CA ALA A 64 -4.22 10.48 -25.03
C ALA A 64 -5.59 10.18 -25.63
N ALA A 65 -5.67 9.29 -26.63
CA ALA A 65 -6.95 8.86 -27.23
C ALA A 65 -7.85 8.13 -26.23
N ARG A 66 -7.30 7.56 -25.15
CA ARG A 66 -8.03 6.83 -24.10
C ARG A 66 -8.23 7.61 -22.81
N ARG A 67 -7.71 8.85 -22.72
CA ARG A 67 -7.72 9.67 -21.52
C ARG A 67 -9.09 9.77 -20.88
N ASP A 68 -10.09 10.19 -21.66
CA ASP A 68 -11.43 10.45 -21.11
C ASP A 68 -12.10 9.17 -20.62
N GLU A 69 -11.83 8.04 -21.29
CA GLU A 69 -12.29 6.72 -20.86
C GLU A 69 -11.61 6.31 -19.53
N MET A 70 -10.31 6.51 -19.39
CA MET A 70 -9.58 6.14 -18.17
C MET A 70 -9.95 7.04 -16.98
N VAL A 71 -10.17 8.33 -17.22
CA VAL A 71 -10.70 9.24 -16.19
C VAL A 71 -12.10 8.80 -15.74
N ALA A 72 -12.98 8.48 -16.69
CA ALA A 72 -14.32 7.99 -16.36
C ALA A 72 -14.27 6.66 -15.60
N LEU A 73 -13.38 5.75 -15.98
CA LEU A 73 -13.13 4.50 -15.25
C LEU A 73 -12.67 4.78 -13.82
N ARG A 74 -11.64 5.61 -13.63
CA ARG A 74 -11.13 5.97 -12.31
C ARG A 74 -12.23 6.52 -11.40
N ARG A 75 -13.05 7.44 -11.91
CA ARG A 75 -14.18 8.01 -11.17
C ARG A 75 -15.25 6.98 -10.82
N ASP A 76 -15.50 6.03 -11.74
CA ASP A 76 -16.41 4.92 -11.50
C ASP A 76 -15.90 3.96 -10.42
N LEU A 77 -14.61 3.60 -10.44
CA LEU A 77 -13.97 2.81 -9.39
C LEU A 77 -14.01 3.54 -8.04
N HIS A 78 -13.70 4.83 -8.02
CA HIS A 78 -13.72 5.67 -6.82
C HIS A 78 -15.12 5.73 -6.19
N ALA A 79 -16.17 5.82 -7.01
CA ALA A 79 -17.55 5.83 -6.53
C ALA A 79 -18.03 4.45 -6.01
N HIS A 80 -17.37 3.36 -6.41
CA HIS A 80 -17.73 1.99 -6.04
C HIS A 80 -16.54 1.22 -5.48
N PRO A 81 -15.92 1.70 -4.39
CA PRO A 81 -14.73 1.07 -3.81
C PRO A 81 -15.08 -0.27 -3.16
N GLU A 82 -14.18 -1.22 -3.31
CA GLU A 82 -14.27 -2.56 -2.73
C GLU A 82 -13.07 -2.81 -1.82
N LEU A 83 -13.32 -3.40 -0.64
CA LEU A 83 -12.27 -3.74 0.31
C LEU A 83 -11.44 -4.92 -0.18
N ALA A 84 -10.26 -5.05 0.40
CA ALA A 84 -9.33 -6.16 0.18
C ALA A 84 -10.04 -7.52 0.17
N ARG A 85 -9.74 -8.36 -0.85
CA ARG A 85 -10.31 -9.69 -1.10
C ARG A 85 -11.79 -9.70 -1.52
N THR A 86 -12.39 -8.53 -1.78
CA THR A 86 -13.78 -8.40 -2.23
C THR A 86 -13.92 -7.56 -3.51
N GLU A 87 -12.83 -7.35 -4.24
CA GLU A 87 -12.71 -6.51 -5.44
C GLU A 87 -13.35 -7.19 -6.68
N GLU A 88 -14.56 -7.76 -6.52
CA GLU A 88 -15.24 -8.54 -7.57
C GLU A 88 -15.69 -7.67 -8.75
N ARG A 89 -16.27 -6.49 -8.43
CA ARG A 89 -16.73 -5.55 -9.45
C ARG A 89 -15.54 -4.94 -10.20
N THR A 90 -14.53 -4.49 -9.48
CA THR A 90 -13.30 -3.92 -10.04
C THR A 90 -12.61 -4.92 -10.96
N THR A 91 -12.46 -6.17 -10.52
CA THR A 91 -11.92 -7.27 -11.33
C THR A 91 -12.69 -7.45 -12.63
N ARG A 92 -14.04 -7.51 -12.55
CA ARG A 92 -14.90 -7.70 -13.73
C ARG A 92 -14.81 -6.52 -14.69
N VAL A 93 -14.86 -5.29 -14.16
CA VAL A 93 -14.79 -4.06 -14.96
C VAL A 93 -13.48 -3.97 -15.75
N VAL A 94 -12.34 -4.35 -15.14
CA VAL A 94 -11.05 -4.40 -15.82
C VAL A 94 -11.01 -5.53 -16.85
N ALA A 95 -11.45 -6.74 -16.47
CA ALA A 95 -11.48 -7.90 -17.37
C ALA A 95 -12.32 -7.63 -18.64
N ASP A 96 -13.51 -7.04 -18.48
CA ASP A 96 -14.40 -6.72 -19.58
C ASP A 96 -13.75 -5.73 -20.57
N ARG A 97 -13.00 -4.73 -20.08
CA ARG A 97 -12.30 -3.76 -20.94
C ARG A 97 -11.14 -4.37 -21.69
N LEU A 98 -10.36 -5.22 -21.03
CA LEU A 98 -9.30 -5.97 -21.70
C LEU A 98 -9.85 -6.92 -22.77
N ALA A 99 -10.93 -7.64 -22.46
CA ALA A 99 -11.61 -8.52 -23.41
C ALA A 99 -12.19 -7.75 -24.59
N ALA A 100 -12.78 -6.57 -24.37
CA ALA A 100 -13.28 -5.69 -25.44
C ALA A 100 -12.16 -5.19 -26.38
N ALA A 101 -10.93 -5.09 -25.89
CA ALA A 101 -9.74 -4.81 -26.69
C ALA A 101 -9.14 -6.05 -27.39
N GLY A 102 -9.79 -7.20 -27.31
CA GLY A 102 -9.36 -8.45 -27.95
C GLY A 102 -8.33 -9.25 -27.12
N LEU A 103 -8.02 -8.81 -25.91
CA LEU A 103 -7.09 -9.50 -25.00
C LEU A 103 -7.80 -10.62 -24.23
N GLN A 104 -7.02 -11.50 -23.60
CA GLN A 104 -7.53 -12.65 -22.85
C GLN A 104 -7.11 -12.54 -21.38
N PRO A 105 -7.88 -11.84 -20.53
CA PRO A 105 -7.59 -11.77 -19.11
C PRO A 105 -7.80 -13.13 -18.42
N VAL A 106 -6.88 -13.49 -17.53
CA VAL A 106 -6.94 -14.68 -16.68
C VAL A 106 -7.21 -14.24 -15.24
N LEU A 107 -8.37 -14.62 -14.72
CA LEU A 107 -8.77 -14.28 -13.35
C LEU A 107 -7.96 -15.10 -12.34
N PHE A 108 -7.56 -14.48 -11.24
CA PHE A 108 -6.99 -15.18 -10.11
C PHE A 108 -8.08 -15.88 -9.27
N PRO A 109 -7.74 -16.90 -8.50
CA PRO A 109 -8.65 -17.44 -7.49
C PRO A 109 -9.07 -16.34 -6.49
N GLY A 110 -10.35 -16.03 -6.42
CA GLY A 110 -10.89 -14.91 -5.66
C GLY A 110 -11.08 -13.67 -6.53
N THR A 111 -10.25 -12.66 -6.33
CA THR A 111 -10.31 -11.38 -7.05
C THR A 111 -8.97 -11.05 -7.72
N GLY A 112 -8.98 -10.09 -8.64
CA GLY A 112 -7.81 -9.73 -9.43
C GLY A 112 -7.63 -10.58 -10.68
N LEU A 113 -6.69 -10.18 -11.53
CA LEU A 113 -6.43 -10.84 -12.81
C LEU A 113 -5.02 -10.53 -13.34
N MET A 114 -4.57 -11.35 -14.28
CA MET A 114 -3.45 -11.05 -15.15
C MET A 114 -3.87 -11.08 -16.61
N CYS A 115 -3.12 -10.35 -17.47
CA CYS A 115 -3.35 -10.35 -18.90
C CYS A 115 -2.02 -10.19 -19.63
N ASP A 116 -1.74 -11.09 -20.57
CA ASP A 116 -0.54 -11.05 -21.40
C ASP A 116 -0.82 -10.30 -22.71
N ILE A 117 0.16 -9.49 -23.14
CA ILE A 117 0.16 -8.74 -24.41
C ILE A 117 1.46 -9.04 -25.12
N GLY A 118 1.38 -9.36 -26.39
CA GLY A 118 2.50 -9.78 -27.20
C GLY A 118 3.02 -11.17 -26.86
N GLU A 119 3.52 -11.87 -27.88
CA GLU A 119 4.19 -13.14 -27.76
C GLU A 119 5.67 -13.00 -28.14
N ARG A 120 6.50 -13.80 -27.49
CA ARG A 120 7.93 -13.86 -27.84
C ARG A 120 8.33 -15.26 -28.23
N THR A 121 8.98 -15.34 -29.36
CA THR A 121 9.57 -16.60 -29.85
C THR A 121 11.08 -16.68 -29.65
N ASP A 122 11.69 -15.59 -29.15
CA ASP A 122 13.15 -15.46 -28.97
C ASP A 122 13.67 -15.88 -27.58
N GLY A 123 12.78 -16.35 -26.70
CA GLY A 123 13.13 -16.85 -25.38
C GLY A 123 13.42 -15.75 -24.33
N ARG A 124 13.34 -14.48 -24.68
CA ARG A 124 13.48 -13.40 -23.68
C ARG A 124 12.26 -13.37 -22.72
N PRO A 125 12.47 -13.02 -21.44
CA PRO A 125 11.38 -12.98 -20.46
C PRO A 125 10.39 -11.85 -20.73
N ARG A 126 9.18 -11.97 -20.15
CA ARG A 126 8.17 -10.93 -20.11
C ARG A 126 8.55 -9.81 -19.12
N VAL A 127 8.01 -8.63 -19.35
CA VAL A 127 8.00 -7.54 -18.38
C VAL A 127 6.64 -7.51 -17.71
N ALA A 128 6.59 -7.53 -16.38
CA ALA A 128 5.34 -7.36 -15.65
C ALA A 128 5.14 -5.91 -15.22
N LEU A 129 3.90 -5.43 -15.33
CA LEU A 129 3.42 -4.16 -14.81
C LEU A 129 2.33 -4.43 -13.79
N ARG A 130 2.40 -3.85 -12.59
CA ARG A 130 1.46 -4.11 -11.50
C ARG A 130 0.68 -2.86 -11.11
N ALA A 131 -0.61 -3.05 -10.84
CA ALA A 131 -1.44 -2.12 -10.07
C ALA A 131 -2.22 -2.90 -9.01
N ASP A 132 -2.32 -2.36 -7.82
CA ASP A 132 -3.25 -2.77 -6.78
C ASP A 132 -4.66 -2.23 -7.05
N MET A 133 -5.70 -2.81 -6.41
CA MET A 133 -7.10 -2.50 -6.75
C MET A 133 -8.00 -2.23 -5.56
N ASP A 134 -7.59 -2.60 -4.35
CA ASP A 134 -8.42 -2.54 -3.16
C ASP A 134 -8.55 -1.12 -2.57
N ALA A 135 -9.59 -0.94 -1.77
CA ALA A 135 -9.90 0.28 -1.05
C ALA A 135 -9.78 0.08 0.47
N LEU A 136 -9.84 1.17 1.20
CA LEU A 136 -9.68 1.23 2.64
C LEU A 136 -11.02 1.37 3.38
N PRO A 137 -11.15 0.80 4.62
CA PRO A 137 -12.33 0.98 5.46
C PRO A 137 -12.33 2.37 6.14
N ILE A 138 -12.34 3.43 5.32
CA ILE A 138 -12.27 4.83 5.74
C ILE A 138 -13.42 5.58 5.07
N PRO A 139 -14.16 6.46 5.77
CA PRO A 139 -15.18 7.29 5.15
C PRO A 139 -14.57 8.22 4.08
N ASP A 140 -15.18 8.26 2.90
CA ASP A 140 -14.84 9.24 1.88
C ASP A 140 -15.38 10.62 2.25
N THR A 141 -14.50 11.60 2.31
CA THR A 141 -14.81 13.00 2.61
C THR A 141 -14.23 13.94 1.55
N CYS A 142 -13.85 13.43 0.38
CA CYS A 142 -13.24 14.23 -0.69
C CYS A 142 -14.18 15.32 -1.23
N GLY A 143 -15.50 15.12 -1.12
CA GLY A 143 -16.51 16.11 -1.55
C GLY A 143 -16.61 16.25 -3.08
N GLU A 144 -16.08 15.32 -3.83
CA GLU A 144 -16.17 15.27 -5.29
C GLU A 144 -17.49 14.61 -5.74
N PRO A 145 -18.04 14.96 -6.91
CA PRO A 145 -19.26 14.33 -7.43
C PRO A 145 -19.18 12.81 -7.63
N TYR A 146 -17.96 12.28 -7.72
CA TYR A 146 -17.67 10.85 -7.81
C TYR A 146 -17.22 10.25 -6.47
N ALA A 147 -17.47 10.93 -5.34
CA ALA A 147 -17.19 10.39 -4.02
C ALA A 147 -17.85 9.02 -3.82
N SER A 148 -17.26 8.20 -2.97
CA SER A 148 -17.72 6.84 -2.69
C SER A 148 -19.21 6.79 -2.34
N THR A 149 -19.93 5.89 -3.00
CA THR A 149 -21.32 5.54 -2.67
C THR A 149 -21.42 4.45 -1.60
N THR A 150 -20.28 3.85 -1.22
CA THR A 150 -20.17 2.80 -0.21
C THR A 150 -19.78 3.43 1.13
N ARG A 151 -20.73 3.46 2.06
CA ARG A 151 -20.50 4.09 3.38
C ARG A 151 -19.31 3.48 4.11
N GLY A 152 -18.34 4.32 4.49
CA GLY A 152 -17.19 3.91 5.29
C GLY A 152 -16.10 3.21 4.49
N VAL A 153 -16.13 3.29 3.15
CA VAL A 153 -15.10 2.73 2.27
C VAL A 153 -14.67 3.79 1.25
N ALA A 154 -13.38 3.96 1.04
CA ALA A 154 -12.83 4.94 0.09
C ALA A 154 -11.52 4.46 -0.54
N HIS A 155 -11.26 4.87 -1.78
CA HIS A 155 -9.94 4.77 -2.41
C HIS A 155 -8.99 5.87 -1.88
N ALA A 156 -8.66 5.78 -0.59
CA ALA A 156 -7.84 6.78 0.10
C ALA A 156 -6.31 6.53 -0.05
N CYS A 157 -5.91 5.56 -0.89
CA CYS A 157 -4.51 5.33 -1.27
C CYS A 157 -4.23 5.57 -2.76
N GLY A 158 -5.29 5.77 -3.57
CA GLY A 158 -5.16 6.06 -5.01
C GLY A 158 -5.08 4.82 -5.90
N HIS A 159 -5.49 3.63 -5.42
CA HIS A 159 -5.46 2.39 -6.19
C HIS A 159 -6.42 2.42 -7.41
N ASP A 160 -7.45 3.24 -7.38
CA ASP A 160 -8.29 3.58 -8.53
C ASP A 160 -7.50 4.27 -9.65
N VAL A 161 -6.53 5.13 -9.30
CA VAL A 161 -5.60 5.77 -10.26
C VAL A 161 -4.61 4.74 -10.79
N HIS A 162 -4.05 3.86 -9.93
CA HIS A 162 -3.11 2.81 -10.34
C HIS A 162 -3.77 1.86 -11.34
N THR A 163 -4.99 1.39 -11.03
CA THR A 163 -5.79 0.50 -11.89
C THR A 163 -6.08 1.16 -13.25
N ALA A 164 -6.51 2.43 -13.25
CA ALA A 164 -6.80 3.16 -14.49
C ALA A 164 -5.53 3.41 -15.32
N ALA A 165 -4.41 3.77 -14.69
CA ALA A 165 -3.15 3.99 -15.36
C ALA A 165 -2.58 2.70 -15.98
N LEU A 166 -2.63 1.58 -15.25
CA LEU A 166 -2.19 0.29 -15.78
C LEU A 166 -3.07 -0.18 -16.94
N LEU A 167 -4.39 -0.03 -16.83
CA LEU A 167 -5.29 -0.37 -17.93
C LEU A 167 -5.01 0.50 -19.16
N GLY A 168 -4.83 1.82 -18.98
CA GLY A 168 -4.49 2.73 -20.07
C GLY A 168 -3.19 2.36 -20.78
N ALA A 169 -2.15 1.99 -20.00
CA ALA A 169 -0.89 1.46 -20.53
C ALA A 169 -1.10 0.16 -21.31
N GLY A 170 -1.85 -0.79 -20.74
CA GLY A 170 -2.14 -2.06 -21.38
C GLY A 170 -2.88 -1.92 -22.70
N LEU A 171 -3.90 -1.06 -22.76
CA LEU A 171 -4.66 -0.80 -23.98
C LEU A 171 -3.81 -0.12 -25.06
N ALA A 172 -2.90 0.81 -24.68
CA ALA A 172 -1.97 1.42 -25.63
C ALA A 172 -0.96 0.41 -26.18
N LEU A 173 -0.46 -0.52 -25.35
CA LEU A 173 0.40 -1.62 -25.76
C LEU A 173 -0.34 -2.61 -26.67
N ALA A 174 -1.61 -2.90 -26.42
CA ALA A 174 -2.45 -3.74 -27.28
C ALA A 174 -2.66 -3.09 -28.66
N ASP A 175 -2.85 -1.76 -28.73
CA ASP A 175 -2.91 -1.04 -30.00
C ASP A 175 -1.60 -1.13 -30.80
N LEU A 176 -0.43 -1.08 -30.12
CA LEU A 176 0.88 -1.30 -30.75
C LEU A 176 1.01 -2.76 -31.25
N GLU A 177 0.56 -3.74 -30.49
CA GLU A 177 0.56 -5.15 -30.91
C GLU A 177 -0.31 -5.36 -32.15
N ALA A 178 -1.54 -4.83 -32.14
CA ALA A 178 -2.45 -4.92 -33.29
C ALA A 178 -1.91 -4.25 -34.56
N ALA A 179 -1.08 -3.22 -34.40
CA ALA A 179 -0.36 -2.56 -35.49
C ALA A 179 0.92 -3.29 -35.96
N GLY A 180 1.36 -4.34 -35.26
CA GLY A 180 2.63 -5.02 -35.50
C GLY A 180 3.86 -4.20 -35.06
N GLU A 181 3.66 -3.21 -34.18
CA GLU A 181 4.67 -2.29 -33.68
C GLU A 181 5.23 -2.70 -32.29
N LEU A 182 4.68 -3.75 -31.65
CA LEU A 182 5.13 -4.26 -30.35
C LEU A 182 6.19 -5.35 -30.52
N ASP A 183 7.37 -5.13 -29.98
CA ASP A 183 8.51 -6.07 -30.02
C ASP A 183 8.88 -6.68 -28.67
N VAL A 184 7.98 -6.54 -27.68
CA VAL A 184 8.16 -7.00 -26.29
C VAL A 184 6.93 -7.81 -25.85
N ALA A 185 7.11 -8.71 -24.87
CA ALA A 185 5.99 -9.37 -24.20
C ALA A 185 5.77 -8.76 -22.82
N VAL A 186 4.53 -8.38 -22.54
CA VAL A 186 4.16 -7.67 -21.32
C VAL A 186 3.07 -8.46 -20.58
N ARG A 187 3.16 -8.51 -19.26
CA ARG A 187 2.12 -9.04 -18.38
C ARG A 187 1.56 -7.91 -17.52
N LEU A 188 0.28 -7.68 -17.60
CA LEU A 188 -0.44 -6.81 -16.68
C LEU A 188 -0.86 -7.63 -15.45
N LEU A 189 -0.60 -7.13 -14.26
CA LEU A 189 -1.01 -7.70 -12.99
C LEU A 189 -1.92 -6.72 -12.26
N PHE A 190 -3.23 -6.98 -12.25
CA PHE A 190 -4.19 -6.26 -11.45
C PHE A 190 -4.37 -7.02 -10.15
N GLN A 191 -3.67 -6.57 -9.13
CA GLN A 191 -3.49 -7.27 -7.88
C GLN A 191 -4.55 -6.86 -6.86
N PRO A 192 -5.23 -7.81 -6.20
CA PRO A 192 -6.12 -7.53 -5.07
C PRO A 192 -5.35 -7.41 -3.75
N ALA A 193 -6.01 -6.87 -2.72
CA ALA A 193 -5.68 -7.04 -1.31
C ALA A 193 -4.26 -6.56 -0.91
N GLU A 194 -3.85 -5.37 -1.35
CA GLU A 194 -2.58 -4.76 -0.94
C GLU A 194 -2.65 -4.29 0.52
N GLU A 195 -3.78 -3.69 0.94
CA GLU A 195 -3.97 -3.00 2.22
C GLU A 195 -4.14 -3.96 3.43
N VAL A 196 -4.05 -5.27 3.21
CA VAL A 196 -4.13 -6.28 4.27
C VAL A 196 -2.93 -7.19 4.25
N GLN A 197 -2.41 -7.56 5.42
CA GLN A 197 -1.26 -8.46 5.51
C GLN A 197 -1.67 -9.93 5.40
N PRO A 198 -0.81 -10.76 4.82
CA PRO A 198 0.49 -10.47 4.21
C PRO A 198 0.44 -9.98 2.77
N GLY A 199 -0.73 -9.50 2.29
CA GLY A 199 -0.96 -8.99 0.95
C GLY A 199 -1.47 -10.03 -0.05
N GLY A 200 -2.01 -9.52 -1.18
CA GLY A 200 -2.50 -10.33 -2.30
C GLY A 200 -1.39 -10.81 -3.23
N SER A 201 -0.23 -10.15 -3.23
CA SER A 201 0.92 -10.48 -4.09
C SER A 201 1.37 -11.95 -3.97
N ILE A 202 1.31 -12.53 -2.75
CA ILE A 202 1.61 -13.95 -2.53
C ILE A 202 0.65 -14.84 -3.32
N GLY A 203 -0.66 -14.51 -3.32
CA GLY A 203 -1.67 -15.22 -4.10
C GLY A 203 -1.44 -15.10 -5.60
N VAL A 204 -1.10 -13.90 -6.08
CA VAL A 204 -0.74 -13.63 -7.48
C VAL A 204 0.47 -14.46 -7.91
N MET A 205 1.53 -14.49 -7.10
CA MET A 205 2.71 -15.34 -7.37
C MET A 205 2.37 -16.84 -7.39
N ALA A 206 1.55 -17.29 -6.44
CA ALA A 206 1.11 -18.69 -6.38
C ALA A 206 0.26 -19.09 -7.60
N ALA A 207 -0.46 -18.12 -8.19
CA ALA A 207 -1.23 -18.31 -9.42
C ALA A 207 -0.40 -18.15 -10.72
N GLY A 208 0.93 -18.08 -10.63
CA GLY A 208 1.82 -17.97 -11.78
C GLY A 208 2.01 -16.54 -12.31
N GLY A 209 1.65 -15.51 -11.53
CA GLY A 209 1.78 -14.12 -11.95
C GLY A 209 3.19 -13.70 -12.37
N LEU A 210 4.24 -14.34 -11.83
CA LEU A 210 5.64 -14.10 -12.21
C LEU A 210 6.25 -15.15 -13.15
N ASP A 211 5.46 -16.11 -13.64
CA ASP A 211 6.00 -17.15 -14.52
C ASP A 211 6.48 -16.55 -15.85
N GLY A 212 7.76 -16.73 -16.15
CA GLY A 212 8.41 -16.19 -17.34
C GLY A 212 8.64 -14.67 -17.30
N VAL A 213 8.51 -14.03 -16.14
CA VAL A 213 8.76 -12.60 -15.93
C VAL A 213 10.22 -12.37 -15.54
N GLY A 214 10.88 -11.46 -16.26
CA GLY A 214 12.28 -11.07 -16.01
C GLY A 214 12.42 -9.81 -15.16
N GLN A 215 11.46 -8.89 -15.25
CA GLN A 215 11.40 -7.66 -14.46
C GLN A 215 9.95 -7.27 -14.16
N VAL A 216 9.73 -6.63 -12.99
CA VAL A 216 8.40 -6.15 -12.58
C VAL A 216 8.45 -4.68 -12.19
N PHE A 217 7.46 -3.90 -12.63
CA PHE A 217 7.37 -2.47 -12.36
C PHE A 217 6.00 -2.10 -11.80
N ALA A 218 5.99 -1.11 -10.90
CA ALA A 218 4.79 -0.52 -10.36
C ALA A 218 4.93 1.00 -10.16
N LEU A 219 3.80 1.69 -10.12
CA LEU A 219 3.70 3.06 -9.68
C LEU A 219 2.78 3.14 -8.47
N HIS A 220 3.07 4.03 -7.54
CA HIS A 220 2.22 4.33 -6.39
C HIS A 220 1.97 5.84 -6.32
N CYS A 221 0.74 6.26 -6.11
CA CYS A 221 0.38 7.67 -5.95
C CYS A 221 1.16 8.33 -4.81
N ASP A 222 1.67 9.55 -5.09
CA ASP A 222 2.31 10.39 -4.08
C ASP A 222 1.75 11.82 -4.16
N PRO A 223 0.89 12.21 -3.22
CA PRO A 223 0.32 13.56 -3.18
C PRO A 223 1.31 14.64 -2.75
N LYS A 224 2.57 14.30 -2.44
CA LYS A 224 3.65 15.26 -2.17
C LYS A 224 4.41 15.66 -3.43
N VAL A 225 4.28 14.87 -4.50
CA VAL A 225 4.91 15.09 -5.79
C VAL A 225 3.89 15.69 -6.76
N ASP A 226 4.27 16.74 -7.49
CA ASP A 226 3.40 17.36 -8.51
C ASP A 226 3.16 16.42 -9.68
N VAL A 227 1.95 16.44 -10.24
CA VAL A 227 1.62 15.71 -11.47
C VAL A 227 2.58 16.11 -12.62
N GLY A 228 2.94 15.12 -13.45
CA GLY A 228 3.97 15.28 -14.48
C GLY A 228 5.38 15.02 -13.96
N ARG A 229 5.54 14.66 -12.69
CA ARG A 229 6.81 14.21 -12.10
C ARG A 229 6.65 12.83 -11.47
N VAL A 230 7.77 12.12 -11.38
CA VAL A 230 7.84 10.77 -10.78
C VAL A 230 9.03 10.69 -9.84
N GLY A 231 8.75 10.31 -8.60
CA GLY A 231 9.78 10.10 -7.59
C GLY A 231 10.38 8.71 -7.68
N THR A 232 11.69 8.60 -7.88
CA THR A 232 12.41 7.32 -7.91
C THR A 232 13.46 7.26 -6.81
N ARG A 233 13.86 6.04 -6.46
CA ARG A 233 14.94 5.76 -5.51
C ARG A 233 15.51 4.37 -5.77
N ILE A 234 16.83 4.26 -5.90
CA ILE A 234 17.54 2.97 -5.90
C ILE A 234 17.60 2.44 -4.46
N GLY A 235 17.43 1.14 -4.29
CA GLY A 235 17.42 0.50 -2.97
C GLY A 235 16.08 0.64 -2.24
N PRO A 236 16.05 0.65 -0.91
CA PRO A 236 14.81 0.60 -0.15
C PRO A 236 13.97 1.87 -0.32
N ILE A 237 12.73 1.72 -0.79
CA ILE A 237 11.74 2.79 -0.93
C ILE A 237 10.63 2.69 0.11
N THR A 238 10.27 1.46 0.57
CA THR A 238 9.39 1.24 1.72
C THR A 238 10.04 0.33 2.74
N SER A 239 9.51 0.29 3.97
CA SER A 239 9.99 -0.63 5.00
C SER A 239 9.22 -1.95 4.98
N ALA A 240 9.84 -3.01 5.51
CA ALA A 240 9.12 -4.17 6.01
C ALA A 240 8.15 -3.77 7.11
N SER A 241 7.11 -4.59 7.31
CA SER A 241 6.15 -4.39 8.39
C SER A 241 5.68 -5.74 8.92
N ASP A 242 6.23 -6.15 10.08
CA ASP A 242 5.81 -7.34 10.82
C ASP A 242 5.05 -6.96 12.07
N GLU A 243 4.10 -7.78 12.50
CA GLU A 243 3.40 -7.61 13.76
C GLU A 243 4.04 -8.47 14.86
N VAL A 244 4.26 -7.90 16.05
CA VAL A 244 4.86 -8.60 17.19
C VAL A 244 3.89 -8.68 18.36
N HIS A 245 3.88 -9.85 19.00
CA HIS A 245 3.04 -10.16 20.15
C HIS A 245 3.88 -10.75 21.26
N VAL A 246 3.69 -10.24 22.47
CA VAL A 246 4.26 -10.78 23.71
C VAL A 246 3.13 -10.93 24.73
N ALA A 247 2.98 -12.12 25.28
CA ALA A 247 2.09 -12.37 26.40
C ALA A 247 2.88 -12.97 27.56
N LEU A 248 2.76 -12.36 28.73
CA LEU A 248 3.39 -12.84 29.96
C LEU A 248 2.30 -13.32 30.93
N ARG A 249 2.58 -14.41 31.65
CA ARG A 249 1.73 -14.94 32.71
C ARG A 249 2.53 -15.22 33.98
N GLY A 250 1.86 -15.13 35.12
CA GLY A 250 2.41 -15.43 36.42
C GLY A 250 1.30 -15.69 37.46
N PRO A 251 1.63 -16.08 38.68
CA PRO A 251 0.62 -16.40 39.71
C PRO A 251 -0.26 -15.22 40.12
N GLY A 252 0.19 -13.97 39.85
CA GLY A 252 -0.39 -12.77 40.44
C GLY A 252 -0.04 -12.66 41.95
N GLY A 253 -0.39 -11.53 42.58
CA GLY A 253 -0.07 -11.37 43.98
C GLY A 253 -0.29 -9.96 44.53
N HIS A 254 0.04 -9.79 45.80
CA HIS A 254 -0.03 -8.48 46.46
C HIS A 254 1.23 -7.66 46.18
N THR A 255 1.10 -6.41 45.78
CA THR A 255 2.23 -5.51 45.42
C THR A 255 3.23 -5.27 46.54
N SER A 256 2.84 -5.49 47.82
CA SER A 256 3.79 -5.40 48.95
C SER A 256 4.75 -6.60 49.08
N ARG A 257 4.53 -7.68 48.31
CA ARG A 257 5.31 -8.92 48.39
C ARG A 257 5.67 -9.45 46.99
N PRO A 258 6.32 -8.63 46.14
CA PRO A 258 6.65 -9.04 44.75
C PRO A 258 7.62 -10.24 44.71
N TYR A 259 8.43 -10.45 45.77
CA TYR A 259 9.36 -11.57 45.85
C TYR A 259 8.72 -12.94 46.04
N LEU A 260 7.40 -13.01 46.29
CA LEU A 260 6.61 -14.25 46.37
C LEU A 260 5.86 -14.59 45.09
N THR A 261 6.03 -13.83 44.03
CA THR A 261 5.35 -14.03 42.76
C THR A 261 6.23 -13.62 41.59
N ALA A 262 5.75 -13.80 40.35
CA ALA A 262 6.36 -13.23 39.14
C ALA A 262 5.69 -11.88 38.84
N ASP A 263 6.44 -10.79 38.83
CA ASP A 263 5.91 -9.45 38.58
C ASP A 263 5.76 -9.21 37.06
N VAL A 264 4.58 -9.54 36.55
CA VAL A 264 4.23 -9.41 35.12
C VAL A 264 4.32 -7.97 34.64
N VAL A 265 3.91 -6.98 35.47
CA VAL A 265 3.95 -5.56 35.07
C VAL A 265 5.38 -5.07 34.93
N PHE A 266 6.23 -5.43 35.89
CA PHE A 266 7.65 -5.05 35.83
C PHE A 266 8.35 -5.71 34.64
N ALA A 267 8.11 -7.01 34.41
CA ALA A 267 8.67 -7.74 33.28
C ALA A 267 8.26 -7.13 31.92
N LEU A 268 6.99 -6.74 31.74
CA LEU A 268 6.52 -6.03 30.54
C LEU A 268 7.26 -4.70 30.35
N GLY A 269 7.47 -3.94 31.45
CA GLY A 269 8.27 -2.70 31.42
C GLY A 269 9.70 -2.92 30.91
N GLN A 270 10.31 -4.05 31.31
CA GLN A 270 11.64 -4.42 30.81
C GLN A 270 11.64 -4.78 29.33
N VAL A 271 10.63 -5.54 28.86
CA VAL A 271 10.46 -5.83 27.43
C VAL A 271 10.33 -4.54 26.63
N ILE A 272 9.47 -3.61 27.07
CA ILE A 272 9.24 -2.33 26.38
C ILE A 272 10.54 -1.54 26.21
N THR A 273 11.39 -1.51 27.23
CA THR A 273 12.58 -0.66 27.23
C THR A 273 13.82 -1.35 26.69
N GLN A 274 14.02 -2.64 26.99
CA GLN A 274 15.26 -3.33 26.65
C GLN A 274 15.24 -3.97 25.26
N VAL A 275 14.13 -4.56 24.82
CA VAL A 275 14.10 -5.28 23.53
C VAL A 275 14.46 -4.38 22.35
N PRO A 276 13.92 -3.14 22.22
CA PRO A 276 14.36 -2.23 21.14
C PRO A 276 15.87 -1.94 21.19
N ALA A 277 16.44 -1.79 22.40
CA ALA A 277 17.88 -1.55 22.58
C ALA A 277 18.72 -2.77 22.19
N VAL A 278 18.26 -3.98 22.51
CA VAL A 278 18.92 -5.25 22.13
C VAL A 278 18.91 -5.42 20.61
N LEU A 279 17.76 -5.20 19.95
CA LEU A 279 17.64 -5.27 18.49
C LEU A 279 18.66 -4.37 17.80
N GLY A 280 18.80 -3.11 18.24
CA GLY A 280 19.77 -2.17 17.70
C GLY A 280 21.25 -2.52 17.99
N ARG A 281 21.53 -3.61 18.73
CA ARG A 281 22.89 -4.13 19.00
C ARG A 281 23.14 -5.49 18.35
N ARG A 282 22.07 -6.24 18.05
CA ARG A 282 22.17 -7.57 17.41
C ARG A 282 21.96 -7.50 15.88
N LEU A 283 21.31 -6.46 15.38
CA LEU A 283 21.11 -6.19 13.95
C LEU A 283 21.93 -4.98 13.52
N ASP A 284 22.35 -4.94 12.25
CA ASP A 284 23.11 -3.80 11.70
C ASP A 284 22.26 -2.52 11.80
N PRO A 285 22.72 -1.45 12.48
CA PRO A 285 21.96 -0.21 12.60
C PRO A 285 21.58 0.44 11.26
N ARG A 286 22.35 0.17 10.18
CA ARG A 286 22.08 0.67 8.82
C ARG A 286 20.86 0.01 8.19
N SER A 287 20.42 -1.13 8.72
CA SER A 287 19.20 -1.82 8.25
C SER A 287 17.91 -1.08 8.59
N GLY A 288 17.96 -0.02 9.41
CA GLY A 288 16.81 0.77 9.79
C GLY A 288 15.79 -0.01 10.63
N VAL A 289 16.24 -1.01 11.41
CA VAL A 289 15.34 -1.77 12.29
C VAL A 289 14.75 -0.85 13.35
N ASN A 290 13.42 -0.84 13.43
CA ASN A 290 12.67 -0.10 14.42
C ASN A 290 11.52 -0.98 14.99
N LEU A 291 11.46 -1.08 16.32
CA LEU A 291 10.37 -1.72 17.05
C LEU A 291 9.56 -0.65 17.77
N THR A 292 8.27 -0.55 17.44
CA THR A 292 7.34 0.37 18.10
C THR A 292 6.20 -0.42 18.74
N TRP A 293 6.01 -0.23 20.04
CA TRP A 293 4.90 -0.81 20.77
C TRP A 293 3.64 0.04 20.59
N GLY A 294 2.57 -0.57 20.10
CA GLY A 294 1.28 0.09 19.86
C GLY A 294 0.28 -0.13 20.99
N SER A 295 0.45 -1.23 21.78
CA SER A 295 -0.48 -1.55 22.87
C SER A 295 0.25 -2.22 24.02
N VAL A 296 -0.13 -1.86 25.25
CA VAL A 296 0.21 -2.57 26.50
C VAL A 296 -1.04 -2.74 27.34
N ARG A 297 -1.26 -3.95 27.88
CA ARG A 297 -2.40 -4.25 28.74
C ARG A 297 -1.94 -5.12 29.88
N ALA A 298 -2.12 -4.66 31.13
CA ALA A 298 -1.84 -5.42 32.35
C ALA A 298 -2.54 -4.80 33.55
N GLY A 299 -3.18 -5.64 34.36
CA GLY A 299 -3.77 -5.25 35.63
C GLY A 299 -4.86 -4.19 35.58
N SER A 300 -5.51 -3.98 36.72
CA SER A 300 -6.57 -2.97 36.89
C SER A 300 -6.57 -2.36 38.32
N ALA A 301 -5.79 -2.92 39.24
CA ALA A 301 -5.76 -2.49 40.64
C ALA A 301 -4.34 -2.14 41.08
N ALA A 302 -4.19 -1.02 41.78
CA ALA A 302 -2.87 -0.50 42.20
C ALA A 302 -2.13 -1.39 43.22
N ASN A 303 -2.87 -2.23 43.99
CA ASN A 303 -2.33 -3.08 45.05
C ASN A 303 -2.27 -4.56 44.67
N ALA A 304 -2.48 -4.93 43.40
CA ALA A 304 -2.45 -6.31 42.90
C ALA A 304 -1.56 -6.45 41.70
N ILE A 305 -0.58 -7.34 41.73
CA ILE A 305 0.18 -7.79 40.57
C ILE A 305 -0.71 -8.70 39.76
N PRO A 306 -0.97 -8.41 38.47
CA PRO A 306 -1.85 -9.22 37.63
C PRO A 306 -1.26 -10.59 37.30
N ALA A 307 -2.12 -11.56 36.99
CA ALA A 307 -1.70 -12.89 36.55
C ALA A 307 -1.33 -12.92 35.07
N SER A 308 -1.60 -11.88 34.31
CA SER A 308 -1.25 -11.80 32.88
C SER A 308 -1.10 -10.36 32.39
N GLY A 309 -0.39 -10.21 31.29
CA GLY A 309 -0.30 -8.97 30.55
C GLY A 309 0.21 -9.20 29.13
N THR A 310 -0.06 -8.26 28.23
CA THR A 310 0.27 -8.38 26.81
C THR A 310 0.85 -7.10 26.24
N LEU A 311 1.72 -7.25 25.24
CA LEU A 311 2.20 -6.19 24.36
C LEU A 311 1.90 -6.58 22.91
N THR A 312 1.55 -5.61 22.10
CA THR A 312 1.54 -5.72 20.65
C THR A 312 2.28 -4.54 20.02
N GLY A 313 2.95 -4.77 18.91
CA GLY A 313 3.73 -3.74 18.25
C GLY A 313 4.03 -4.07 16.80
N THR A 314 4.77 -3.19 16.15
CA THR A 314 5.25 -3.37 14.78
C THR A 314 6.77 -3.35 14.73
N LEU A 315 7.33 -4.30 13.99
CA LEU A 315 8.76 -4.39 13.70
C LEU A 315 8.96 -4.01 12.23
N ARG A 316 9.75 -2.96 11.99
CA ARG A 316 10.03 -2.41 10.67
C ARG A 316 11.50 -2.49 10.33
N CYS A 317 11.82 -2.63 9.03
CA CYS A 317 13.19 -2.77 8.56
C CYS A 317 13.30 -2.34 7.09
N LEU A 318 14.44 -1.77 6.69
CA LEU A 318 14.71 -1.33 5.31
C LEU A 318 15.64 -2.30 4.54
N ASP A 319 16.13 -3.34 5.18
CA ASP A 319 17.05 -4.32 4.61
C ASP A 319 16.44 -5.73 4.66
N VAL A 320 16.43 -6.44 3.53
CA VAL A 320 15.81 -7.77 3.41
C VAL A 320 16.49 -8.80 4.32
N ARG A 321 17.84 -8.80 4.40
CA ARG A 321 18.59 -9.79 5.21
C ARG A 321 18.36 -9.57 6.70
N ALA A 322 18.35 -8.29 7.10
CA ALA A 322 18.03 -7.95 8.48
C ALA A 322 16.57 -8.32 8.81
N TRP A 323 15.64 -8.09 7.88
CA TRP A 323 14.26 -8.50 8.04
C TRP A 323 14.11 -10.02 8.18
N GLU A 324 14.81 -10.80 7.36
CA GLU A 324 14.79 -12.28 7.45
C GLU A 324 15.22 -12.76 8.85
N ALA A 325 16.25 -12.12 9.45
CA ALA A 325 16.78 -12.47 10.77
C ALA A 325 15.97 -11.86 11.94
N ALA A 326 15.23 -10.77 11.70
CA ALA A 326 14.68 -9.93 12.76
C ALA A 326 13.69 -10.66 13.68
N ALA A 327 12.88 -11.59 13.13
CA ALA A 327 11.91 -12.35 13.93
C ALA A 327 12.59 -13.23 14.99
N GLU A 328 13.61 -13.99 14.60
CA GLU A 328 14.37 -14.85 15.52
C GLU A 328 15.11 -14.03 16.58
N VAL A 329 15.77 -12.94 16.14
CA VAL A 329 16.48 -12.03 17.05
C VAL A 329 15.52 -11.36 18.03
N PHE A 330 14.33 -10.95 17.59
CA PHE A 330 13.28 -10.40 18.44
C PHE A 330 12.83 -11.39 19.50
N GLU A 331 12.44 -12.60 19.09
CA GLU A 331 11.96 -13.62 20.03
C GLU A 331 13.03 -14.02 21.05
N ALA A 332 14.29 -14.16 20.61
CA ALA A 332 15.40 -14.43 21.51
C ALA A 332 15.63 -13.27 22.50
N ALA A 333 15.58 -12.03 22.02
CA ALA A 333 15.73 -10.85 22.88
C ALA A 333 14.64 -10.77 23.96
N VAL A 334 13.38 -11.08 23.61
CA VAL A 334 12.29 -11.10 24.59
C VAL A 334 12.54 -12.18 25.64
N ARG A 335 12.92 -13.41 25.24
CA ARG A 335 13.23 -14.52 26.18
C ARG A 335 14.34 -14.13 27.15
N ASP A 336 15.46 -13.61 26.60
CA ASP A 336 16.63 -13.20 27.42
C ASP A 336 16.25 -12.11 28.45
N VAL A 337 15.37 -11.18 28.05
CA VAL A 337 14.95 -10.06 28.92
C VAL A 337 14.03 -10.52 30.04
N VAL A 338 13.14 -11.48 29.80
CA VAL A 338 12.15 -11.89 30.82
C VAL A 338 12.60 -13.04 31.71
N GLU A 339 13.66 -13.78 31.32
CA GLU A 339 14.16 -14.94 32.06
C GLU A 339 14.35 -14.69 33.57
N PRO A 340 14.97 -13.57 34.03
CA PRO A 340 15.19 -13.29 35.44
C PRO A 340 13.91 -13.09 36.26
N TYR A 341 12.77 -12.88 35.62
CA TYR A 341 11.51 -12.50 36.31
C TYR A 341 10.56 -13.68 36.58
N GLY A 342 10.90 -14.88 36.10
CA GLY A 342 10.12 -16.11 36.37
C GLY A 342 8.70 -16.08 35.84
N VAL A 343 8.45 -15.34 34.76
CA VAL A 343 7.16 -15.29 34.07
C VAL A 343 7.09 -16.35 32.99
N ASP A 344 5.90 -16.89 32.75
CA ASP A 344 5.60 -17.71 31.56
C ASP A 344 5.50 -16.80 30.34
N LEU A 345 6.20 -17.13 29.26
CA LEU A 345 6.28 -16.34 28.03
C LEU A 345 5.65 -17.04 26.84
N GLU A 346 4.76 -16.32 26.17
CA GLU A 346 4.36 -16.58 24.78
C GLU A 346 4.81 -15.39 23.93
N VAL A 347 5.66 -15.63 22.92
CA VAL A 347 6.17 -14.60 22.03
C VAL A 347 6.05 -15.08 20.60
N ARG A 348 5.62 -14.19 19.69
CA ARG A 348 5.64 -14.45 18.25
C ARG A 348 5.86 -13.16 17.48
N CYS A 349 6.52 -13.31 16.35
CA CYS A 349 6.60 -12.33 15.29
C CYS A 349 5.80 -12.85 14.09
N GLN A 350 4.69 -12.18 13.76
CA GLN A 350 3.89 -12.52 12.60
C GLN A 350 4.44 -11.77 11.40
N ARG A 351 4.94 -12.51 10.40
CA ARG A 351 5.44 -11.92 9.17
C ARG A 351 4.32 -11.22 8.42
N GLY A 352 4.58 -9.98 8.03
CA GLY A 352 3.73 -9.18 7.15
C GLY A 352 4.33 -9.07 5.76
N VAL A 353 4.91 -7.91 5.41
CA VAL A 353 5.49 -7.65 4.09
C VAL A 353 6.99 -7.34 4.18
N PRO A 354 7.82 -7.79 3.21
CA PRO A 354 9.22 -7.41 3.12
C PRO A 354 9.38 -5.94 2.72
N PRO A 355 10.58 -5.34 2.88
CA PRO A 355 10.84 -4.02 2.33
C PRO A 355 10.80 -4.05 0.81
N VAL A 356 10.29 -3.00 0.17
CA VAL A 356 10.46 -2.80 -1.27
C VAL A 356 11.85 -2.25 -1.50
N VAL A 357 12.73 -3.09 -2.06
CA VAL A 357 14.11 -2.75 -2.38
C VAL A 357 14.28 -2.71 -3.90
N ASN A 358 14.20 -1.53 -4.47
CA ASN A 358 14.31 -1.30 -5.90
C ASN A 358 15.68 -1.74 -6.44
N ASP A 359 15.67 -2.56 -7.50
CA ASP A 359 16.85 -2.94 -8.25
C ASP A 359 17.42 -1.74 -9.01
N GLU A 360 18.74 -1.57 -8.99
CA GLU A 360 19.42 -0.42 -9.60
C GLU A 360 19.17 -0.36 -11.11
N SER A 361 19.31 -1.47 -11.83
CA SER A 361 19.17 -1.50 -13.28
C SER A 361 17.72 -1.25 -13.71
N SER A 362 16.76 -1.80 -12.97
CA SER A 362 15.32 -1.59 -13.16
C SER A 362 14.93 -0.13 -12.86
N THR A 363 15.52 0.48 -11.82
CA THR A 363 15.27 1.90 -11.49
C THR A 363 15.81 2.82 -12.60
N HIS A 364 16.98 2.53 -13.15
CA HIS A 364 17.50 3.29 -14.28
C HIS A 364 16.64 3.19 -15.54
N LEU A 365 16.02 2.02 -15.80
CA LEU A 365 15.04 1.86 -16.88
C LEU A 365 13.80 2.71 -16.64
N LEU A 366 13.30 2.71 -15.42
CA LEU A 366 12.14 3.51 -15.02
C LEU A 366 12.45 5.02 -15.16
N ASP A 367 13.64 5.46 -14.69
CA ASP A 367 14.13 6.83 -14.87
C ASP A 367 14.21 7.24 -16.35
N ALA A 368 14.72 6.35 -17.21
CA ALA A 368 14.77 6.60 -18.64
C ALA A 368 13.37 6.72 -19.23
N ALA A 369 12.45 5.81 -18.85
CA ALA A 369 11.06 5.88 -19.30
C ALA A 369 10.39 7.20 -18.91
N VAL A 370 10.58 7.63 -17.65
CA VAL A 370 10.04 8.91 -17.17
C VAL A 370 10.56 10.09 -17.98
N ARG A 371 11.89 10.14 -18.19
CA ARG A 371 12.50 11.24 -18.98
C ARG A 371 12.04 11.23 -20.43
N ASP A 372 11.88 10.05 -21.01
CA ASP A 372 11.43 9.89 -22.39
C ASP A 372 10.02 10.46 -22.61
N VAL A 373 9.09 10.19 -21.67
CA VAL A 373 7.67 10.54 -21.88
C VAL A 373 7.21 11.80 -21.14
N LEU A 374 7.89 12.19 -20.04
CA LEU A 374 7.51 13.37 -19.25
C LEU A 374 8.54 14.50 -19.30
N GLY A 375 9.69 14.26 -19.94
CA GLY A 375 10.76 15.24 -20.07
C GLY A 375 11.91 15.07 -19.08
N PRO A 376 13.05 15.73 -19.35
CA PRO A 376 14.30 15.49 -18.62
C PRO A 376 14.24 15.81 -17.11
N ASP A 377 13.41 16.77 -16.72
CA ASP A 377 13.29 17.24 -15.33
C ASP A 377 12.17 16.55 -14.55
N ALA A 378 11.52 15.54 -15.15
CA ALA A 378 10.38 14.86 -14.54
C ALA A 378 10.77 13.86 -13.43
N VAL A 379 12.01 13.35 -13.42
CA VAL A 379 12.51 12.47 -12.38
C VAL A 379 12.93 13.28 -11.17
N VAL A 380 12.37 12.92 -9.99
CA VAL A 380 12.75 13.51 -8.72
C VAL A 380 13.16 12.41 -7.73
N LEU A 381 14.05 12.73 -6.80
CA LEU A 381 14.37 11.81 -5.71
C LEU A 381 13.21 11.77 -4.72
N THR A 382 12.67 10.57 -4.45
CA THR A 382 11.64 10.42 -3.42
C THR A 382 12.22 10.06 -2.07
N GLU A 383 11.51 10.43 -0.99
CA GLU A 383 11.82 9.98 0.35
C GLU A 383 11.44 8.50 0.54
N GLN A 384 12.06 7.86 1.53
CA GLN A 384 11.67 6.52 1.96
C GLN A 384 10.37 6.60 2.76
N SER A 385 9.39 5.77 2.42
CA SER A 385 8.22 5.53 3.26
C SER A 385 8.55 4.47 4.31
N LEU A 386 8.10 4.67 5.54
CA LEU A 386 8.14 3.63 6.56
C LEU A 386 6.86 2.78 6.58
N GLY A 387 5.92 2.99 5.66
CA GLY A 387 4.79 2.10 5.41
C GLY A 387 5.24 0.75 4.84
N GLY A 388 4.39 -0.28 5.00
CA GLY A 388 4.55 -1.56 4.31
C GLY A 388 3.97 -1.46 2.90
N GLU A 389 4.41 -2.34 2.00
CA GLU A 389 3.91 -2.46 0.62
C GLU A 389 4.21 -3.88 0.13
N ASP A 390 3.19 -4.61 -0.29
CA ASP A 390 3.31 -6.02 -0.62
C ASP A 390 3.95 -6.29 -1.98
N PHE A 391 4.17 -5.23 -2.80
CA PHE A 391 5.04 -5.30 -3.99
C PHE A 391 6.43 -5.83 -3.66
N GLY A 392 6.89 -5.63 -2.42
CA GLY A 392 8.14 -6.18 -1.92
C GLY A 392 8.26 -7.70 -2.11
N TRP A 393 7.16 -8.44 -2.03
CA TRP A 393 7.17 -9.88 -2.26
C TRP A 393 7.60 -10.25 -3.68
N TYR A 394 7.17 -9.50 -4.71
CA TYR A 394 7.63 -9.73 -6.08
C TYR A 394 9.15 -9.54 -6.20
N LEU A 395 9.69 -8.53 -5.51
CA LEU A 395 11.13 -8.23 -5.55
C LEU A 395 11.98 -9.27 -4.82
N THR A 396 11.39 -10.15 -4.02
CA THR A 396 12.10 -11.32 -3.48
C THR A 396 12.33 -12.42 -4.54
N ARG A 397 11.68 -12.34 -5.69
CA ARG A 397 11.70 -13.36 -6.76
C ARG A 397 12.22 -12.84 -8.09
N THR A 398 11.96 -11.56 -8.39
CA THR A 398 12.22 -10.97 -9.71
C THR A 398 12.73 -9.55 -9.50
N PRO A 399 13.81 -9.11 -10.16
CA PRO A 399 14.24 -7.72 -10.09
C PRO A 399 13.14 -6.79 -10.61
N GLY A 400 13.09 -5.60 -10.07
CA GLY A 400 12.08 -4.62 -10.46
C GLY A 400 12.23 -3.29 -9.74
N SER A 401 11.33 -2.39 -10.00
CA SER A 401 11.31 -1.08 -9.36
C SER A 401 9.89 -0.55 -9.23
N MET A 402 9.62 0.07 -8.09
CA MET A 402 8.42 0.86 -7.85
C MET A 402 8.80 2.33 -7.76
N ALA A 403 7.99 3.21 -8.35
CA ALA A 403 8.19 4.65 -8.25
C ALA A 403 6.95 5.37 -7.70
N ARG A 404 7.14 6.60 -7.25
CA ARG A 404 6.10 7.47 -6.73
C ARG A 404 5.56 8.36 -7.84
N LEU A 405 4.33 8.10 -8.28
CA LEU A 405 3.62 8.88 -9.29
C LEU A 405 3.11 10.18 -8.66
N GLY A 406 3.53 11.31 -9.16
CA GLY A 406 3.05 12.61 -8.71
C GLY A 406 1.56 12.79 -9.00
N THR A 407 0.80 13.12 -7.95
CA THR A 407 -0.66 13.32 -8.02
C THR A 407 -1.11 14.66 -7.49
N ARG A 408 -0.19 15.52 -7.03
CA ARG A 408 -0.52 16.86 -6.55
C ARG A 408 -0.78 17.81 -7.73
N VAL A 409 -1.81 18.62 -7.64
CA VAL A 409 -1.95 19.78 -8.53
C VAL A 409 -0.75 20.71 -8.28
N PRO A 410 -0.02 21.15 -9.33
CA PRO A 410 1.14 22.01 -9.15
C PRO A 410 0.82 23.27 -8.34
N GLY A 411 1.54 23.48 -7.23
CA GLY A 411 1.30 24.56 -6.30
C GLY A 411 0.02 24.46 -5.46
N GLY A 412 -0.70 23.34 -5.57
CA GLY A 412 -1.93 23.07 -4.83
C GLY A 412 -1.70 22.53 -3.42
N HIS A 413 -2.82 22.18 -2.77
CA HIS A 413 -2.80 21.54 -1.45
C HIS A 413 -2.10 20.19 -1.51
N THR A 414 -1.32 19.88 -0.48
CA THR A 414 -0.70 18.55 -0.30
C THR A 414 -1.62 17.73 0.60
N TYR A 415 -2.27 16.73 0.00
CA TYR A 415 -3.04 15.73 0.74
C TYR A 415 -2.12 14.66 1.32
N ASP A 416 -2.67 13.74 2.09
CA ASP A 416 -1.95 12.53 2.51
C ASP A 416 -2.77 11.29 2.13
N ILE A 417 -2.08 10.17 1.91
CA ILE A 417 -2.74 8.87 1.71
C ILE A 417 -3.35 8.39 3.04
N HIS A 418 -4.33 7.47 2.96
CA HIS A 418 -5.10 6.96 4.10
C HIS A 418 -5.91 8.05 4.82
N GLN A 419 -6.21 9.14 4.11
CA GLN A 419 -7.12 10.19 4.56
C GLN A 419 -8.32 10.25 3.62
N GLY A 420 -9.53 10.36 4.19
CA GLY A 420 -10.77 10.32 3.40
C GLY A 420 -10.98 11.55 2.50
N ASP A 421 -10.21 12.61 2.68
CA ASP A 421 -10.24 13.81 1.86
C ASP A 421 -9.21 13.83 0.72
N LEU A 422 -8.51 12.70 0.49
CA LEU A 422 -7.51 12.57 -0.57
C LEU A 422 -8.10 12.98 -1.93
N ARG A 423 -7.42 13.92 -2.60
CA ARG A 423 -7.70 14.32 -3.97
C ARG A 423 -6.44 14.21 -4.80
N VAL A 424 -6.63 13.80 -6.03
CA VAL A 424 -5.55 13.63 -7.00
C VAL A 424 -5.80 14.48 -8.24
N ASP A 425 -4.74 14.95 -8.86
CA ASP A 425 -4.81 15.49 -10.21
C ASP A 425 -4.95 14.33 -11.20
N GLU A 426 -6.09 14.23 -11.88
CA GLU A 426 -6.42 13.09 -12.74
C GLU A 426 -5.52 13.00 -14.00
N ARG A 427 -4.73 14.03 -14.31
CA ARG A 427 -3.66 13.94 -15.32
C ARG A 427 -2.59 12.92 -14.97
N ALA A 428 -2.51 12.53 -13.69
CA ALA A 428 -1.64 11.45 -13.22
C ALA A 428 -1.96 10.10 -13.88
N ILE A 429 -3.21 9.86 -14.28
CA ILE A 429 -3.60 8.65 -15.00
C ILE A 429 -2.89 8.57 -16.36
N GLU A 430 -2.91 9.66 -17.13
CA GLU A 430 -2.22 9.75 -18.43
C GLU A 430 -0.70 9.63 -18.25
N ALA A 431 -0.12 10.32 -17.26
CA ALA A 431 1.30 10.24 -16.95
C ALA A 431 1.72 8.83 -16.52
N GLY A 432 0.97 8.19 -15.65
CA GLY A 432 1.21 6.81 -15.21
C GLY A 432 1.13 5.81 -16.36
N SER A 433 0.11 5.93 -17.23
CA SER A 433 -0.04 5.09 -18.42
C SER A 433 1.17 5.19 -19.35
N LEU A 434 1.64 6.40 -19.63
CA LEU A 434 2.81 6.65 -20.46
C LEU A 434 4.07 6.01 -19.87
N VAL A 435 4.33 6.23 -18.57
CA VAL A 435 5.52 5.71 -17.89
C VAL A 435 5.50 4.18 -17.86
N LEU A 436 4.37 3.55 -17.49
CA LEU A 436 4.23 2.09 -17.45
C LEU A 436 4.43 1.47 -18.84
N ALA A 437 3.77 2.00 -19.87
CA ALA A 437 3.95 1.49 -21.22
C ALA A 437 5.40 1.68 -21.72
N ARG A 438 6.01 2.84 -21.46
CA ARG A 438 7.38 3.11 -21.90
C ARG A 438 8.43 2.25 -21.21
N VAL A 439 8.31 2.04 -19.88
CA VAL A 439 9.25 1.16 -19.16
C VAL A 439 9.17 -0.28 -19.64
N ALA A 440 7.97 -0.78 -19.97
CA ALA A 440 7.80 -2.12 -20.57
C ALA A 440 8.54 -2.23 -21.93
N LEU A 441 8.40 -1.23 -22.79
CA LEU A 441 9.09 -1.18 -24.09
C LEU A 441 10.62 -1.15 -23.93
N LEU A 442 11.14 -0.41 -22.94
CA LEU A 442 12.58 -0.32 -22.70
C LEU A 442 13.14 -1.61 -22.07
N ALA A 443 12.46 -2.16 -21.06
CA ALA A 443 12.89 -3.35 -20.33
C ALA A 443 12.82 -4.62 -21.20
N GLY A 444 11.77 -4.78 -21.99
CA GLY A 444 11.59 -5.95 -22.84
C GLY A 444 12.56 -6.04 -24.04
N ARG A 445 13.29 -4.98 -24.34
CA ARG A 445 14.32 -4.96 -25.39
C ARG A 445 15.71 -5.42 -24.91
N ARG A 446 15.89 -5.57 -23.61
CA ARG A 446 17.13 -6.07 -22.98
C ARG A 446 17.01 -7.55 -22.68
#